data_4bcf6843e8009fb72c3852302388b6a4
#
_entry.id   4bcf6843e8009fb72c3852302388b6a4
#
_cell.length_a   1.000
_cell.length_b   1.000
_cell.length_c   1.000
_cell.angle_alpha   90.00
_cell.angle_beta   90.00
_cell.angle_gamma   90.00
#
_symmetry.space_group_name_H-M   'P 1'
#
loop_
_entity.id
_entity.type
_entity.pdbx_description
1 polymer ?
#
loop_
_entity_poly.entity_id
_entity_poly.type
_entity_poly.pdbx_seq_one_letter_code
_entity_poly.pdbx_strand_id
1 'polypeptide(L)'
;MKYDIAIIGGGPAGYTAAERAAAGGLKTVIFEKKAMGGVCLNEGCIPTKTLLYSAKLLDNAKGAAKYGIAVPDGISFNLEKIIDRKDKVVKKLTGGVKQTVKSYGAELIEKEAVITGEDNGLIQILAGGEKYEVTYLLVCTGSDTVIPPIKGLSEIDYWTSKEALEMAALPKSCLLYTSPSPRDRSLS
;
A
#
# COMPACT_ATOMS: atom_id res chain seq x y z
N MET A 1 6.84 10.41 -26.78
CA MET A 1 5.87 9.31 -27.07
C MET A 1 4.47 9.85 -26.84
N LYS A 2 3.48 9.47 -27.71
CA LYS A 2 2.09 9.98 -27.58
C LYS A 2 1.15 8.92 -27.01
N TYR A 3 0.28 9.33 -26.07
CA TYR A 3 -0.78 8.52 -25.47
C TYR A 3 -2.07 9.33 -25.37
N ASP A 4 -3.20 8.63 -25.25
CA ASP A 4 -4.48 9.30 -25.03
C ASP A 4 -4.59 9.74 -23.57
N ILE A 5 -4.16 8.87 -22.64
CA ILE A 5 -4.22 9.15 -21.21
C ILE A 5 -2.95 8.71 -20.48
N ALA A 6 -2.46 9.59 -19.60
CA ALA A 6 -1.45 9.26 -18.60
C ALA A 6 -2.07 9.21 -17.21
N ILE A 7 -1.55 8.30 -16.38
CA ILE A 7 -1.93 8.16 -14.98
C ILE A 7 -0.66 8.23 -14.14
N ILE A 8 -0.59 9.15 -13.19
CA ILE A 8 0.54 9.29 -12.27
C ILE A 8 0.15 8.71 -10.91
N GLY A 9 0.80 7.61 -10.53
CA GLY A 9 0.56 6.86 -9.30
C GLY A 9 -0.10 5.52 -9.55
N GLY A 10 0.54 4.44 -9.10
CA GLY A 10 0.12 3.04 -9.27
C GLY A 10 -0.67 2.47 -8.09
N GLY A 11 -1.26 3.33 -7.26
CA GLY A 11 -2.17 2.93 -6.18
C GLY A 11 -3.54 2.47 -6.68
N PRO A 12 -4.49 2.13 -5.76
CA PRO A 12 -5.82 1.60 -6.14
C PRO A 12 -6.57 2.47 -7.15
N ALA A 13 -6.52 3.78 -7.03
CA ALA A 13 -7.14 4.68 -8.00
C ALA A 13 -6.46 4.57 -9.37
N GLY A 14 -5.11 4.60 -9.39
CA GLY A 14 -4.35 4.64 -10.62
C GLY A 14 -4.40 3.33 -11.41
N TYR A 15 -4.14 2.18 -10.77
CA TYR A 15 -4.18 0.92 -11.50
C TYR A 15 -5.59 0.57 -11.99
N THR A 16 -6.63 0.86 -11.21
CA THR A 16 -8.02 0.65 -11.65
C THR A 16 -8.37 1.56 -12.82
N ALA A 17 -7.93 2.81 -12.81
CA ALA A 17 -8.13 3.73 -13.92
C ALA A 17 -7.37 3.27 -15.17
N ALA A 18 -6.12 2.79 -15.03
CA ALA A 18 -5.33 2.28 -16.15
C ALA A 18 -5.98 1.07 -16.81
N GLU A 19 -6.46 0.12 -16.01
CA GLU A 19 -7.21 -1.05 -16.49
C GLU A 19 -8.46 -0.62 -17.27
N ARG A 20 -9.25 0.30 -16.74
CA ARG A 20 -10.49 0.78 -17.37
C ARG A 20 -10.24 1.58 -18.63
N ALA A 21 -9.25 2.47 -18.62
CA ALA A 21 -8.90 3.28 -19.77
C ALA A 21 -8.41 2.40 -20.94
N ALA A 22 -7.49 1.48 -20.65
CA ALA A 22 -6.96 0.55 -21.64
C ALA A 22 -8.03 -0.42 -22.17
N ALA A 23 -8.89 -0.98 -21.29
CA ALA A 23 -10.03 -1.81 -21.70
C ALA A 23 -11.03 -1.03 -22.57
N GLY A 24 -11.15 0.28 -22.38
CA GLY A 24 -11.94 1.21 -23.21
C GLY A 24 -11.30 1.57 -24.54
N GLY A 25 -10.12 1.03 -24.86
CA GLY A 25 -9.41 1.29 -26.13
C GLY A 25 -8.51 2.51 -26.13
N LEU A 26 -8.34 3.21 -25.01
CA LEU A 26 -7.42 4.35 -24.94
C LEU A 26 -5.96 3.84 -24.84
N LYS A 27 -5.08 4.46 -25.62
CA LYS A 27 -3.63 4.24 -25.47
C LYS A 27 -3.17 4.81 -24.15
N THR A 28 -2.94 3.95 -23.19
CA THR A 28 -2.77 4.30 -21.77
C THR A 28 -1.35 4.06 -21.28
N VAL A 29 -0.80 5.03 -20.55
CA VAL A 29 0.45 4.89 -19.80
C VAL A 29 0.22 5.19 -18.32
N ILE A 30 0.82 4.38 -17.45
CA ILE A 30 0.81 4.60 -16.00
C ILE A 30 2.24 4.69 -15.47
N PHE A 31 2.48 5.70 -14.65
CA PHE A 31 3.77 5.95 -14.00
C PHE A 31 3.68 5.64 -12.52
N GLU A 32 4.63 4.84 -12.00
CA GLU A 32 4.75 4.55 -10.58
C GLU A 32 6.22 4.59 -10.16
N LYS A 33 6.55 5.42 -9.18
CA LYS A 33 7.94 5.65 -8.77
C LYS A 33 8.46 4.68 -7.70
N LYS A 34 7.56 4.03 -6.95
CA LYS A 34 7.93 3.10 -5.87
C LYS A 34 7.51 1.68 -6.22
N ALA A 35 6.24 1.34 -5.98
CA ALA A 35 5.71 0.01 -6.19
C ALA A 35 4.23 0.06 -6.56
N MET A 36 3.84 -0.72 -7.56
CA MET A 36 2.43 -0.89 -7.92
C MET A 36 1.62 -1.39 -6.72
N GLY A 37 0.36 -0.94 -6.63
CA GLY A 37 -0.53 -1.24 -5.52
C GLY A 37 -0.62 -0.13 -4.47
N GLY A 38 0.31 0.85 -4.49
CA GLY A 38 0.32 2.00 -3.60
C GLY A 38 0.35 1.61 -2.12
N VAL A 39 -0.06 2.53 -1.25
CA VAL A 39 -0.10 2.31 0.20
C VAL A 39 -0.93 1.09 0.58
N CYS A 40 -2.09 0.89 -0.04
CA CYS A 40 -3.00 -0.19 0.33
C CYS A 40 -2.34 -1.59 0.25
N LEU A 41 -1.66 -1.91 -0.85
CA LEU A 41 -1.05 -3.22 -1.03
C LEU A 41 0.29 -3.36 -0.31
N ASN A 42 1.08 -2.29 -0.27
CA ASN A 42 2.46 -2.35 0.21
C ASN A 42 2.60 -2.00 1.71
N GLU A 43 1.92 -0.95 2.17
CA GLU A 43 2.15 -0.31 3.47
C GLU A 43 0.85 -0.10 4.27
N GLY A 44 -0.27 -0.75 3.91
CA GLY A 44 -1.57 -0.49 4.51
C GLY A 44 -2.48 -1.70 4.63
N CYS A 45 -3.50 -1.77 3.78
CA CYS A 45 -4.61 -2.73 3.89
C CYS A 45 -4.15 -4.19 3.95
N ILE A 46 -3.31 -4.60 3.02
CA ILE A 46 -2.92 -6.01 2.85
C ILE A 46 -1.97 -6.46 3.94
N PRO A 47 -0.84 -5.77 4.21
CA PRO A 47 0.04 -6.18 5.31
C PRO A 47 -0.70 -6.17 6.65
N THR A 48 -1.50 -5.14 6.95
CA THR A 48 -2.28 -5.05 8.18
C THR A 48 -3.22 -6.24 8.35
N LYS A 49 -4.05 -6.54 7.32
CA LYS A 49 -4.98 -7.66 7.38
C LYS A 49 -4.26 -9.01 7.50
N THR A 50 -3.10 -9.15 6.88
CA THR A 50 -2.29 -10.37 6.95
C THR A 50 -1.77 -10.62 8.36
N LEU A 51 -1.28 -9.57 9.03
CA LEU A 51 -0.82 -9.64 10.43
C LEU A 51 -1.99 -9.88 11.38
N LEU A 52 -3.08 -9.14 11.25
CA LEU A 52 -4.29 -9.30 12.06
C LEU A 52 -4.89 -10.71 11.94
N TYR A 53 -4.83 -11.32 10.76
CA TYR A 53 -5.30 -12.69 10.58
C TYR A 53 -4.45 -13.70 11.38
N SER A 54 -3.13 -13.51 11.42
CA SER A 54 -2.25 -14.35 12.24
C SER A 54 -2.53 -14.18 13.74
N ALA A 55 -2.74 -12.94 14.20
CA ALA A 55 -3.13 -12.66 15.57
C ALA A 55 -4.47 -13.30 15.94
N LYS A 56 -5.48 -13.16 15.05
CA LYS A 56 -6.79 -13.79 15.25
C LYS A 56 -6.72 -15.31 15.35
N LEU A 57 -5.87 -15.96 14.54
CA LEU A 57 -5.68 -17.41 14.63
C LEU A 57 -5.08 -17.83 15.98
N LEU A 58 -4.11 -17.06 16.50
CA LEU A 58 -3.54 -17.32 17.82
C LEU A 58 -4.58 -17.17 18.93
N ASP A 59 -5.38 -16.11 18.88
CA ASP A 59 -6.45 -15.86 19.86
C ASP A 59 -7.52 -16.95 19.80
N ASN A 60 -7.92 -17.36 18.59
CA ASN A 60 -8.86 -18.46 18.41
C ASN A 60 -8.32 -19.77 18.98
N ALA A 61 -7.05 -20.08 18.74
CA ALA A 61 -6.42 -21.28 19.28
C ALA A 61 -6.37 -21.24 20.82
N LYS A 62 -5.95 -20.12 21.42
CA LYS A 62 -5.96 -19.95 22.88
C LYS A 62 -7.35 -20.08 23.50
N GLY A 63 -8.39 -19.61 22.80
CA GLY A 63 -9.77 -19.65 23.24
C GLY A 63 -10.53 -20.93 22.89
N ALA A 64 -9.91 -21.91 22.23
CA ALA A 64 -10.59 -23.05 21.60
C ALA A 64 -11.23 -24.02 22.62
N ALA A 65 -10.67 -24.11 23.83
CA ALA A 65 -11.17 -24.99 24.89
C ALA A 65 -12.62 -24.72 25.26
N LYS A 66 -13.09 -23.47 25.21
CA LYS A 66 -14.49 -23.11 25.50
C LYS A 66 -15.48 -23.67 24.46
N TYR A 67 -14.99 -24.14 23.31
CA TYR A 67 -15.78 -24.77 22.26
C TYR A 67 -15.59 -26.30 22.22
N GLY A 68 -14.97 -26.90 23.25
CA GLY A 68 -14.70 -28.33 23.32
C GLY A 68 -13.52 -28.78 22.44
N ILE A 69 -12.70 -27.89 21.96
CA ILE A 69 -11.53 -28.23 21.14
C ILE A 69 -10.31 -28.26 22.04
N ALA A 70 -9.69 -29.46 22.17
CA ALA A 70 -8.45 -29.59 22.90
C ALA A 70 -7.28 -28.96 22.12
N VAL A 71 -6.56 -28.07 22.75
CA VAL A 71 -5.36 -27.45 22.21
C VAL A 71 -4.20 -27.74 23.14
N PRO A 72 -3.02 -28.16 22.64
CA PRO A 72 -1.85 -28.37 23.44
C PRO A 72 -1.47 -27.16 24.27
N ASP A 73 -0.97 -27.36 25.49
CA ASP A 73 -0.40 -26.29 26.29
C ASP A 73 0.81 -25.66 25.58
N GLY A 74 1.02 -24.35 25.81
CA GLY A 74 2.20 -23.66 25.30
C GLY A 74 2.14 -23.22 23.83
N ILE A 75 0.94 -22.89 23.33
CA ILE A 75 0.81 -22.28 21.99
C ILE A 75 1.68 -21.03 21.93
N SER A 76 2.62 -21.03 21.01
CA SER A 76 3.53 -19.94 20.74
C SER A 76 3.39 -19.46 19.29
N PHE A 77 3.99 -18.33 19.00
CA PHE A 77 4.08 -17.80 17.63
C PHE A 77 5.53 -17.48 17.28
N ASN A 78 5.82 -17.43 15.99
CA ASN A 78 7.10 -16.99 15.47
C ASN A 78 6.87 -15.72 14.64
N LEU A 79 7.33 -14.58 15.15
CA LEU A 79 7.11 -13.28 14.51
C LEU A 79 7.76 -13.20 13.13
N GLU A 80 8.99 -13.69 12.98
CA GLU A 80 9.72 -13.70 11.70
C GLU A 80 8.92 -14.42 10.61
N LYS A 81 8.38 -15.61 10.92
CA LYS A 81 7.52 -16.35 9.96
C LYS A 81 6.21 -15.62 9.64
N ILE A 82 5.68 -14.86 10.59
CA ILE A 82 4.47 -14.04 10.36
C ILE A 82 4.80 -12.89 9.40
N ILE A 83 5.93 -12.21 9.61
CA ILE A 83 6.41 -11.14 8.73
C ILE A 83 6.71 -11.69 7.34
N ASP A 84 7.46 -12.78 7.22
CA ASP A 84 7.74 -13.46 5.94
C ASP A 84 6.46 -13.80 5.17
N ARG A 85 5.45 -14.30 5.87
CA ARG A 85 4.15 -14.60 5.26
C ARG A 85 3.49 -13.31 4.74
N LYS A 86 3.52 -12.22 5.51
CA LYS A 86 3.01 -10.91 5.11
C LYS A 86 3.70 -10.45 3.82
N ASP A 87 5.03 -10.51 3.75
CA ASP A 87 5.81 -10.08 2.59
C ASP A 87 5.52 -10.92 1.34
N LYS A 88 5.36 -12.22 1.49
CA LYS A 88 4.96 -13.11 0.39
C LYS A 88 3.58 -12.76 -0.15
N VAL A 89 2.62 -12.42 0.70
CA VAL A 89 1.28 -12.01 0.28
C VAL A 89 1.32 -10.68 -0.45
N VAL A 90 2.04 -9.68 0.08
CA VAL A 90 2.23 -8.37 -0.57
C VAL A 90 2.86 -8.55 -1.95
N LYS A 91 3.98 -9.27 -2.03
CA LYS A 91 4.68 -9.53 -3.30
C LYS A 91 3.79 -10.21 -4.35
N LYS A 92 2.99 -11.19 -3.93
CA LYS A 92 2.05 -11.90 -4.82
C LYS A 92 0.99 -10.94 -5.37
N LEU A 93 0.39 -10.11 -4.54
CA LEU A 93 -0.69 -9.21 -4.94
C LEU A 93 -0.19 -8.05 -5.80
N THR A 94 0.95 -7.45 -5.44
CA THR A 94 1.56 -6.39 -6.26
C THR A 94 1.99 -6.90 -7.62
N GLY A 95 2.54 -8.11 -7.69
CA GLY A 95 2.85 -8.80 -8.95
C GLY A 95 1.60 -9.05 -9.80
N GLY A 96 0.49 -9.47 -9.17
CA GLY A 96 -0.79 -9.65 -9.83
C GLY A 96 -1.32 -8.35 -10.44
N VAL A 97 -1.31 -7.25 -9.71
CA VAL A 97 -1.72 -5.94 -10.23
C VAL A 97 -0.87 -5.50 -11.41
N LYS A 98 0.48 -5.64 -11.34
CA LYS A 98 1.35 -5.35 -12.48
C LYS A 98 0.97 -6.16 -13.73
N GLN A 99 0.71 -7.44 -13.55
CA GLN A 99 0.33 -8.32 -14.64
C GLN A 99 -1.04 -7.93 -15.23
N THR A 100 -2.02 -7.63 -14.38
CA THR A 100 -3.36 -7.22 -14.80
C THR A 100 -3.32 -5.92 -15.62
N VAL A 101 -2.65 -4.88 -15.14
CA VAL A 101 -2.48 -3.60 -15.85
C VAL A 101 -1.89 -3.83 -17.25
N LYS A 102 -0.83 -4.65 -17.34
CA LYS A 102 -0.20 -4.99 -18.62
C LYS A 102 -1.11 -5.82 -19.53
N SER A 103 -1.88 -6.75 -18.98
CA SER A 103 -2.78 -7.61 -19.76
C SER A 103 -3.93 -6.85 -20.41
N TYR A 104 -4.35 -5.71 -19.83
CA TYR A 104 -5.30 -4.79 -20.45
C TYR A 104 -4.68 -3.88 -21.52
N GLY A 105 -3.36 -3.91 -21.70
CA GLY A 105 -2.64 -3.12 -22.70
C GLY A 105 -2.16 -1.75 -22.23
N ALA A 106 -2.25 -1.43 -20.95
CA ALA A 106 -1.63 -0.23 -20.42
C ALA A 106 -0.12 -0.40 -20.27
N GLU A 107 0.64 0.61 -20.69
CA GLU A 107 2.09 0.63 -20.51
C GLU A 107 2.44 1.08 -19.11
N LEU A 108 3.24 0.27 -18.39
CA LEU A 108 3.71 0.60 -17.05
C LEU A 108 5.16 1.09 -17.10
N ILE A 109 5.36 2.32 -16.66
CA ILE A 109 6.65 2.97 -16.50
C ILE A 109 6.99 3.09 -15.01
N GLU A 110 7.93 2.27 -14.54
CA GLU A 110 8.37 2.27 -13.14
C GLU A 110 9.41 3.38 -12.90
N LYS A 111 9.00 4.63 -13.07
CA LYS A 111 9.79 5.85 -12.90
C LYS A 111 8.93 6.96 -12.32
N GLU A 112 9.61 7.93 -11.67
CA GLU A 112 8.96 9.19 -11.28
C GLU A 112 8.59 10.00 -12.51
N ALA A 113 7.36 10.50 -12.54
CA ALA A 113 6.85 11.35 -13.60
C ALA A 113 6.69 12.79 -13.11
N VAL A 114 7.15 13.73 -13.92
CA VAL A 114 7.05 15.17 -13.66
C VAL A 114 6.26 15.81 -14.77
N ILE A 115 5.22 16.56 -14.43
CA ILE A 115 4.46 17.38 -15.39
C ILE A 115 5.31 18.60 -15.70
N THR A 116 5.69 18.78 -16.97
CA THR A 116 6.60 19.87 -17.38
C THR A 116 5.89 21.03 -18.03
N GLY A 117 4.61 20.87 -18.39
CA GLY A 117 3.80 21.94 -18.99
C GLY A 117 2.76 21.40 -19.96
N GLU A 118 2.30 22.26 -20.84
CA GLU A 118 1.39 21.97 -21.94
C GLU A 118 1.94 22.59 -23.22
N ASP A 119 1.80 21.90 -24.32
CA ASP A 119 2.13 22.40 -25.65
C ASP A 119 1.08 21.92 -26.68
N ASN A 120 0.49 22.83 -27.42
CA ASN A 120 -0.52 22.56 -28.46
C ASN A 120 -1.70 21.69 -27.97
N GLY A 121 -2.17 21.90 -26.73
CA GLY A 121 -3.27 21.15 -26.13
C GLY A 121 -2.86 19.77 -25.63
N LEU A 122 -1.56 19.44 -25.61
CA LEU A 122 -1.03 18.18 -25.07
C LEU A 122 -0.22 18.42 -23.81
N ILE A 123 -0.55 17.70 -22.76
CA ILE A 123 0.18 17.74 -21.49
C ILE A 123 1.53 17.06 -21.69
N GLN A 124 2.60 17.73 -21.26
CA GLN A 124 3.97 17.25 -21.35
C GLN A 124 4.40 16.63 -20.02
N ILE A 125 4.89 15.40 -20.08
CA ILE A 125 5.39 14.64 -18.92
C ILE A 125 6.82 14.18 -19.20
N LEU A 126 7.68 14.31 -18.21
CA LEU A 126 9.04 13.78 -18.21
C LEU A 126 9.14 12.61 -17.20
N ALA A 127 9.58 11.46 -17.66
CA ALA A 127 9.83 10.30 -16.78
C ALA A 127 11.06 9.52 -17.25
N GLY A 128 12.02 9.31 -16.35
CA GLY A 128 13.24 8.58 -16.64
C GLY A 128 14.10 9.18 -17.78
N GLY A 129 14.01 10.49 -18.00
CA GLY A 129 14.69 11.19 -19.09
C GLY A 129 13.94 11.20 -20.44
N GLU A 130 12.80 10.50 -20.54
CA GLU A 130 11.98 10.44 -21.75
C GLU A 130 10.77 11.37 -21.65
N LYS A 131 10.36 11.94 -22.81
CA LYS A 131 9.22 12.85 -22.93
C LYS A 131 7.98 12.11 -23.40
N TYR A 132 6.85 12.38 -22.75
CA TYR A 132 5.54 11.84 -23.05
C TYR A 132 4.57 12.99 -23.29
N GLU A 133 3.72 12.85 -24.28
CA GLU A 133 2.67 13.79 -24.65
C GLU A 133 1.33 13.09 -24.49
N VAL A 134 0.39 13.69 -23.77
CA VAL A 134 -0.89 13.06 -23.49
C VAL A 134 -2.05 14.04 -23.62
N THR A 135 -3.19 13.55 -24.08
CA THR A 135 -4.41 14.35 -24.16
C THR A 135 -5.05 14.53 -22.78
N TYR A 136 -5.06 13.45 -21.99
CA TYR A 136 -5.66 13.44 -20.65
C TYR A 136 -4.64 13.02 -19.60
N LEU A 137 -4.74 13.62 -18.42
CA LEU A 137 -3.92 13.29 -17.28
C LEU A 137 -4.78 13.03 -16.06
N LEU A 138 -4.56 11.88 -15.42
CA LEU A 138 -5.15 11.54 -14.14
C LEU A 138 -4.06 11.49 -13.06
N VAL A 139 -4.18 12.34 -12.05
CA VAL A 139 -3.25 12.41 -10.91
C VAL A 139 -3.77 11.56 -9.77
N CYS A 140 -3.09 10.44 -9.50
CA CYS A 140 -3.43 9.44 -8.49
C CYS A 140 -2.29 9.23 -7.49
N THR A 141 -1.58 10.29 -7.13
CA THR A 141 -0.33 10.24 -6.34
C THR A 141 -0.55 9.87 -4.87
N GLY A 142 -1.81 9.83 -4.40
CA GLY A 142 -2.15 9.43 -3.04
C GLY A 142 -1.76 10.47 -1.99
N SER A 143 -1.45 9.97 -0.79
CA SER A 143 -1.04 10.77 0.36
C SER A 143 0.07 10.06 1.13
N ASP A 144 0.78 10.80 1.97
CA ASP A 144 1.79 10.26 2.87
C ASP A 144 1.45 10.58 4.33
N THR A 145 2.12 9.90 5.26
CA THR A 145 1.92 10.09 6.69
C THR A 145 2.41 11.47 7.11
N VAL A 146 1.54 12.23 7.76
CA VAL A 146 1.92 13.50 8.37
C VAL A 146 2.46 13.24 9.77
N ILE A 147 3.65 13.73 10.05
CA ILE A 147 4.24 13.69 11.38
C ILE A 147 3.82 14.97 12.12
N PRO A 148 3.07 14.87 13.22
CA PRO A 148 2.64 16.05 13.96
C PRO A 148 3.84 16.77 14.59
N PRO A 149 3.82 18.11 14.71
CA PRO A 149 4.93 18.89 15.25
C PRO A 149 4.95 18.84 16.78
N ILE A 150 5.17 17.65 17.34
CA ILE A 150 5.28 17.44 18.79
C ILE A 150 6.72 17.72 19.20
N LYS A 151 6.91 18.60 20.19
CA LYS A 151 8.24 18.94 20.72
C LYS A 151 8.93 17.68 21.26
N GLY A 152 10.16 17.44 20.81
CA GLY A 152 10.97 16.28 21.20
C GLY A 152 10.69 14.99 20.41
N LEU A 153 9.67 14.95 19.55
CA LEU A 153 9.36 13.75 18.77
C LEU A 153 10.51 13.33 17.85
N SER A 154 11.23 14.31 17.28
CA SER A 154 12.40 14.06 16.43
C SER A 154 13.64 13.55 17.19
N GLU A 155 13.61 13.56 18.52
CA GLU A 155 14.72 13.14 19.38
C GLU A 155 14.58 11.71 19.90
N ILE A 156 13.48 11.04 19.54
CA ILE A 156 13.16 9.68 19.96
C ILE A 156 12.87 8.78 18.76
N ASP A 157 13.08 7.48 18.94
CA ASP A 157 12.60 6.49 17.97
C ASP A 157 11.09 6.33 18.12
N TYR A 158 10.36 6.73 17.09
CA TYR A 158 8.92 6.52 17.01
C TYR A 158 8.55 5.72 15.75
N TRP A 159 7.42 5.07 15.81
CA TRP A 159 6.88 4.34 14.67
C TRP A 159 5.68 5.07 14.08
N THR A 160 5.62 5.06 12.76
CA THR A 160 4.36 5.29 12.04
C THR A 160 3.69 3.93 11.76
N SER A 161 2.60 3.96 11.01
CA SER A 161 1.96 2.73 10.53
C SER A 161 2.91 1.86 9.68
N LYS A 162 3.90 2.45 9.02
CA LYS A 162 4.86 1.71 8.17
C LYS A 162 5.81 0.87 9.01
N GLU A 163 6.48 1.48 9.98
CA GLU A 163 7.42 0.78 10.87
C GLU A 163 6.71 -0.31 11.70
N ALA A 164 5.45 -0.04 12.10
CA ALA A 164 4.65 -1.04 12.82
C ALA A 164 4.34 -2.28 11.98
N LEU A 165 4.28 -2.17 10.65
CA LEU A 165 4.06 -3.32 9.75
C LEU A 165 5.33 -4.11 9.43
N GLU A 166 6.50 -3.54 9.73
CA GLU A 166 7.82 -4.10 9.42
C GLU A 166 8.62 -4.45 10.70
N MET A 167 7.95 -4.47 11.86
CA MET A 167 8.60 -4.71 13.14
C MET A 167 9.40 -6.02 13.17
N ALA A 168 10.65 -5.94 13.62
CA ALA A 168 11.50 -7.11 13.84
C ALA A 168 11.25 -7.78 15.20
N ALA A 169 10.73 -7.03 16.17
CA ALA A 169 10.40 -7.50 17.50
C ALA A 169 9.16 -6.77 18.04
N LEU A 170 8.39 -7.45 18.90
CA LEU A 170 7.28 -6.81 19.57
C LEU A 170 7.80 -5.87 20.66
N PRO A 171 7.32 -4.62 20.74
CA PRO A 171 7.68 -3.72 21.82
C PRO A 171 7.09 -4.20 23.14
N LYS A 172 7.80 -3.99 24.25
CA LYS A 172 7.32 -4.34 25.61
C LYS A 172 6.12 -3.48 26.03
N SER A 173 6.06 -2.25 25.53
CA SER A 173 4.97 -1.30 25.77
C SER A 173 4.86 -0.37 24.56
N CYS A 174 3.68 0.22 24.36
CA CYS A 174 3.43 1.16 23.29
C CYS A 174 2.53 2.29 23.79
N LEU A 175 2.94 3.53 23.51
CA LEU A 175 2.07 4.70 23.60
C LEU A 175 1.62 5.06 22.19
N LEU A 176 0.32 4.95 21.93
CA LEU A 176 -0.24 5.25 20.62
C LEU A 176 -0.93 6.61 20.65
N TYR A 177 -0.36 7.57 19.92
CA TYR A 177 -0.98 8.88 19.69
C TYR A 177 -1.97 8.78 18.54
N THR A 178 -3.25 8.75 18.85
CA THR A 178 -4.33 8.71 17.86
C THR A 178 -5.53 9.56 18.32
N SER A 179 -6.45 9.79 17.38
CA SER A 179 -7.80 10.15 17.76
C SER A 179 -8.47 8.98 18.51
N PRO A 180 -9.31 9.23 19.53
CA PRO A 180 -9.99 8.17 20.27
C PRO A 180 -10.74 7.24 19.33
N SER A 181 -10.46 5.95 19.39
CA SER A 181 -11.20 4.93 18.66
C SER A 181 -12.63 4.83 19.22
N PRO A 182 -13.65 4.51 18.40
CA PRO A 182 -14.98 4.17 18.92
C PRO A 182 -14.96 3.07 19.99
N ARG A 183 -13.96 2.17 19.95
CA ARG A 183 -13.74 1.14 20.98
C ARG A 183 -13.25 1.71 22.32
N ASP A 184 -12.48 2.76 22.30
CA ASP A 184 -11.97 3.41 23.51
C ASP A 184 -13.08 4.12 24.29
N ARG A 185 -14.15 4.54 23.58
CA ARG A 185 -15.34 5.16 24.16
C ARG A 185 -16.29 4.16 24.83
N SER A 186 -16.19 2.88 24.52
CA SER A 186 -17.05 1.84 25.09
C SER A 186 -16.55 1.29 26.42
N LEU A 187 -15.42 1.77 26.91
CA LEU A 187 -14.82 1.36 28.20
C LEU A 187 -14.95 2.43 29.31
N SER A 188 -15.78 3.46 29.10
CA SER A 188 -16.11 4.47 30.10
C SER A 188 -17.54 4.28 30.63
#